data_63731624af31f4e581bc2551edf1bfd4
#
_entry.id   63731624af31f4e581bc2551edf1bfd4
#
_cell.length_a   1.000
_cell.length_b   1.000
_cell.length_c   1.000
_cell.angle_alpha   90.00
_cell.angle_beta   90.00
_cell.angle_gamma   90.00
#
_symmetry.space_group_name_H-M   'P 1'
#
loop_
_entity.id
_entity.type
_entity.pdbx_description
1 polymer ?
#
loop_
_entity_poly.entity_id
_entity_poly.type
_entity_poly.pdbx_seq_one_letter_code
_entity_poly.pdbx_strand_id
1 'polypeptide(L)'
;MPRLLAPLLMLCLTFASAAQASYITRQLNKPVPGGVAVVDLGPSAQAPQARFDGKPVLVVKEQDNWLAIVGLPLTQKPGTATLTQGGRQLSFSVGSKKYPEQRITLKNKRQVNPEPADLKRIDAELAEQVRAYRSFSPNVPSNLLFDKPVNGPLSSRFGVRRFFNGEERNPHAGLDFAVPAGTPIKTPTNGKVILIGNYFFNGNTVFVDHGQGFISMFCHMSKIDVKAGQQLSRGAVVGRVGATGRATGPHMHWNVSLNDARVDPAIFIGAFQP
;
A
#
# COMPACT_ATOMS: atom_id res chain seq x y z
N MET A 1 -78.74 12.04 -13.26
CA MET A 1 -77.71 11.99 -12.18
C MET A 1 -76.39 11.50 -12.83
N PRO A 2 -75.41 12.34 -13.07
CA PRO A 2 -74.14 11.91 -13.67
C PRO A 2 -73.19 11.45 -12.57
N ARG A 3 -72.59 10.25 -12.76
CA ARG A 3 -71.54 9.68 -11.91
C ARG A 3 -70.21 10.32 -12.25
N LEU A 4 -69.62 11.01 -11.29
CA LEU A 4 -68.24 11.52 -11.34
C LEU A 4 -67.29 10.35 -11.10
N LEU A 5 -66.45 10.03 -12.13
CA LEU A 5 -65.30 9.15 -11.99
C LEU A 5 -64.13 10.03 -11.56
N ALA A 6 -63.63 9.81 -10.36
CA ALA A 6 -62.34 10.41 -9.90
C ALA A 6 -61.15 9.64 -10.47
N PRO A 7 -60.16 10.31 -11.02
CA PRO A 7 -58.95 9.63 -11.47
C PRO A 7 -58.07 9.20 -10.29
N LEU A 8 -57.75 7.91 -10.24
CA LEU A 8 -56.80 7.31 -9.28
C LEU A 8 -55.42 7.72 -9.72
N LEU A 9 -54.80 8.66 -9.01
CA LEU A 9 -53.43 9.10 -9.25
C LEU A 9 -52.48 8.01 -8.66
N MET A 10 -51.92 7.19 -9.54
CA MET A 10 -50.95 6.15 -9.17
C MET A 10 -49.58 6.82 -8.91
N LEU A 11 -49.24 7.03 -7.64
CA LEU A 11 -47.96 7.59 -7.22
C LEU A 11 -46.88 6.50 -7.40
N CYS A 12 -46.15 6.54 -8.52
CA CYS A 12 -44.96 5.72 -8.71
C CYS A 12 -43.84 6.18 -7.76
N LEU A 13 -43.73 5.54 -6.61
CA LEU A 13 -42.56 5.66 -5.75
C LEU A 13 -41.35 4.98 -6.43
N THR A 14 -40.54 5.77 -7.11
CA THR A 14 -39.21 5.31 -7.55
C THR A 14 -38.32 5.17 -6.33
N PHE A 15 -38.18 3.96 -5.81
CA PHE A 15 -37.12 3.64 -4.88
C PHE A 15 -35.79 3.74 -5.62
N ALA A 16 -35.09 4.86 -5.44
CA ALA A 16 -33.69 4.94 -5.79
C ALA A 16 -32.94 3.93 -4.90
N SER A 17 -32.66 2.75 -5.46
CA SER A 17 -31.78 1.77 -4.83
C SER A 17 -30.42 2.42 -4.69
N ALA A 18 -30.06 2.87 -3.49
CA ALA A 18 -28.70 3.25 -3.19
C ALA A 18 -27.83 2.01 -3.44
N ALA A 19 -27.07 1.98 -4.52
CA ALA A 19 -26.18 0.89 -4.85
C ALA A 19 -25.24 0.66 -3.64
N GLN A 20 -25.37 -0.49 -3.00
CA GLN A 20 -24.53 -0.83 -1.86
C GLN A 20 -23.11 -0.99 -2.35
N ALA A 21 -22.17 -0.23 -1.76
CA ALA A 21 -20.75 -0.32 -2.12
C ALA A 21 -20.25 -1.77 -2.06
N SER A 22 -19.45 -2.16 -3.05
CA SER A 22 -18.88 -3.51 -3.12
C SER A 22 -18.05 -3.86 -1.90
N TYR A 23 -17.80 -5.14 -1.66
CA TYR A 23 -17.00 -5.59 -0.52
C TYR A 23 -15.58 -4.99 -0.54
N ILE A 24 -14.91 -5.05 -1.70
CA ILE A 24 -13.55 -4.46 -1.88
C ILE A 24 -13.60 -2.96 -1.60
N THR A 25 -14.58 -2.24 -2.16
CA THR A 25 -14.74 -0.80 -1.93
C THR A 25 -14.88 -0.48 -0.44
N ARG A 26 -15.73 -1.21 0.29
CA ARG A 26 -15.90 -0.98 1.73
C ARG A 26 -14.63 -1.17 2.54
N GLN A 27 -13.84 -2.19 2.19
CA GLN A 27 -12.61 -2.53 2.92
C GLN A 27 -11.47 -1.58 2.59
N LEU A 28 -11.22 -1.31 1.31
CA LEU A 28 -10.00 -0.67 0.85
C LEU A 28 -10.14 0.83 0.56
N ASN A 29 -11.35 1.35 0.28
CA ASN A 29 -11.50 2.74 -0.13
C ASN A 29 -11.28 3.72 1.03
N LYS A 30 -10.05 4.19 1.14
CA LYS A 30 -9.56 5.17 2.11
C LYS A 30 -8.80 6.25 1.33
N PRO A 31 -9.50 7.08 0.51
CA PRO A 31 -8.87 8.03 -0.41
C PRO A 31 -8.36 9.27 0.33
N VAL A 32 -7.21 9.13 0.96
CA VAL A 32 -6.47 10.20 1.65
C VAL A 32 -4.99 10.13 1.23
N PRO A 33 -4.16 11.16 1.44
CA PRO A 33 -2.71 11.05 1.23
C PRO A 33 -2.15 9.81 1.92
N GLY A 34 -1.39 8.97 1.22
CA GLY A 34 -0.90 7.67 1.72
C GLY A 34 -1.96 6.56 1.80
N GLY A 35 -3.16 6.81 1.32
CA GLY A 35 -4.27 5.86 1.31
C GLY A 35 -4.47 5.15 -0.03
N VAL A 36 -5.66 4.59 -0.19
CA VAL A 36 -6.09 3.86 -1.39
C VAL A 36 -7.44 4.41 -1.86
N ALA A 37 -7.57 4.70 -3.14
CA ALA A 37 -8.86 4.94 -3.77
C ALA A 37 -9.30 3.69 -4.54
N VAL A 38 -10.59 3.37 -4.46
CA VAL A 38 -11.23 2.33 -5.27
C VAL A 38 -12.17 3.01 -6.24
N VAL A 39 -11.88 2.88 -7.54
CA VAL A 39 -12.64 3.54 -8.61
C VAL A 39 -13.33 2.50 -9.47
N ASP A 40 -14.65 2.63 -9.63
CA ASP A 40 -15.43 1.75 -10.49
C ASP A 40 -15.14 2.08 -11.98
N LEU A 41 -14.72 1.05 -12.72
CA LEU A 41 -14.42 1.12 -14.15
C LEU A 41 -15.61 0.67 -15.01
N GLY A 42 -16.67 0.14 -14.38
CA GLY A 42 -17.84 -0.43 -15.03
C GLY A 42 -17.62 -1.86 -15.55
N PRO A 43 -18.65 -2.44 -16.19
CA PRO A 43 -18.60 -3.78 -16.77
C PRO A 43 -17.78 -3.78 -18.07
N SER A 44 -16.99 -4.84 -18.25
CA SER A 44 -16.26 -5.11 -19.49
C SER A 44 -15.98 -6.60 -19.62
N ALA A 45 -15.93 -7.12 -20.85
CA ALA A 45 -15.56 -8.50 -21.13
C ALA A 45 -14.11 -8.81 -20.77
N GLN A 46 -13.22 -7.82 -20.89
CA GLN A 46 -11.79 -7.93 -20.55
C GLN A 46 -11.41 -6.88 -19.52
N ALA A 47 -10.36 -7.15 -18.76
CA ALA A 47 -9.82 -6.23 -17.79
C ALA A 47 -9.42 -4.90 -18.48
N PRO A 48 -10.04 -3.76 -18.11
CA PRO A 48 -9.66 -2.47 -18.67
C PRO A 48 -8.28 -2.06 -18.19
N GLN A 49 -7.56 -1.35 -19.06
CA GLN A 49 -6.31 -0.70 -18.64
C GLN A 49 -6.64 0.66 -18.01
N ALA A 50 -6.13 0.88 -16.82
CA ALA A 50 -6.28 2.14 -16.10
C ALA A 50 -4.93 2.67 -15.62
N ARG A 51 -4.80 4.00 -15.59
CA ARG A 51 -3.56 4.68 -15.18
C ARG A 51 -3.86 5.85 -14.25
N PHE A 52 -3.00 6.00 -13.25
CA PHE A 52 -2.98 7.15 -12.35
C PHE A 52 -1.59 7.81 -12.41
N ASP A 53 -1.51 9.11 -12.67
CA ASP A 53 -0.26 9.84 -12.91
C ASP A 53 0.67 9.12 -13.91
N GLY A 54 0.08 8.63 -15.01
CA GLY A 54 0.80 7.90 -16.06
C GLY A 54 1.23 6.47 -15.70
N LYS A 55 1.07 6.03 -14.46
CA LYS A 55 1.44 4.68 -13.99
C LYS A 55 0.25 3.72 -14.08
N PRO A 56 0.45 2.46 -14.49
CA PRO A 56 -0.60 1.47 -14.48
C PRO A 56 -1.04 1.20 -13.04
N VAL A 57 -2.34 0.99 -12.84
CA VAL A 57 -2.93 0.66 -11.54
C VAL A 57 -3.45 -0.76 -11.51
N LEU A 58 -3.52 -1.32 -10.33
CA LEU A 58 -4.11 -2.64 -10.09
C LEU A 58 -5.60 -2.62 -10.46
N VAL A 59 -6.02 -3.58 -11.29
CA VAL A 59 -7.42 -3.76 -11.72
C VAL A 59 -7.89 -5.17 -11.37
N VAL A 60 -9.00 -5.25 -10.66
CA VAL A 60 -9.63 -6.51 -10.26
C VAL A 60 -11.10 -6.53 -10.62
N LYS A 61 -11.65 -7.73 -10.82
CA LYS A 61 -13.08 -7.92 -11.06
C LYS A 61 -13.79 -8.21 -9.73
N GLU A 62 -14.90 -7.53 -9.48
CA GLU A 62 -15.80 -7.86 -8.39
C GLU A 62 -17.24 -7.86 -8.92
N GLN A 63 -17.90 -9.01 -8.87
CA GLN A 63 -19.18 -9.25 -9.54
C GLN A 63 -19.08 -8.95 -11.05
N ASP A 64 -19.92 -8.07 -11.56
CA ASP A 64 -19.96 -7.70 -12.98
C ASP A 64 -19.04 -6.51 -13.33
N ASN A 65 -18.52 -5.81 -12.33
CA ASN A 65 -17.73 -4.59 -12.52
C ASN A 65 -16.23 -4.85 -12.33
N TRP A 66 -15.43 -4.05 -13.02
CA TRP A 66 -14.01 -3.91 -12.78
C TRP A 66 -13.75 -2.73 -11.85
N LEU A 67 -12.82 -2.91 -10.93
CA LEU A 67 -12.40 -1.90 -9.96
C LEU A 67 -10.91 -1.59 -10.14
N ALA A 68 -10.56 -0.31 -10.21
CA ALA A 68 -9.19 0.14 -10.09
C ALA A 68 -8.85 0.39 -8.62
N ILE A 69 -7.74 -0.20 -8.17
CA ILE A 69 -7.20 -0.01 -6.82
C ILE A 69 -6.00 0.91 -6.93
N VAL A 70 -6.18 2.16 -6.54
CA VAL A 70 -5.23 3.26 -6.78
C VAL A 70 -4.50 3.63 -5.51
N GLY A 71 -3.19 3.42 -5.48
CA GLY A 71 -2.34 3.91 -4.39
C GLY A 71 -2.14 5.43 -4.50
N LEU A 72 -2.37 6.13 -3.40
CA LEU A 72 -2.18 7.58 -3.29
C LEU A 72 -0.91 7.87 -2.51
N PRO A 73 0.11 8.55 -3.08
CA PRO A 73 1.32 8.87 -2.34
C PRO A 73 1.03 9.85 -1.19
N LEU A 74 1.89 9.91 -0.17
CA LEU A 74 1.78 10.88 0.93
C LEU A 74 1.81 12.34 0.45
N THR A 75 2.37 12.60 -0.73
CA THR A 75 2.42 13.92 -1.37
C THR A 75 1.13 14.28 -2.11
N GLN A 76 0.17 13.35 -2.23
CA GLN A 76 -1.13 13.59 -2.86
C GLN A 76 -1.86 14.72 -2.13
N LYS A 77 -2.28 15.74 -2.86
CA LYS A 77 -3.09 16.83 -2.29
C LYS A 77 -4.55 16.40 -2.14
N PRO A 78 -5.23 16.81 -1.08
CA PRO A 78 -6.69 16.70 -0.99
C PRO A 78 -7.38 17.46 -2.13
N GLY A 79 -8.56 16.98 -2.54
CA GLY A 79 -9.35 17.54 -3.64
C GLY A 79 -9.71 16.48 -4.66
N THR A 80 -9.99 16.89 -5.90
CA THR A 80 -10.34 15.99 -7.01
C THR A 80 -9.07 15.44 -7.64
N ALA A 81 -9.00 14.12 -7.78
CA ALA A 81 -7.99 13.40 -8.54
C ALA A 81 -8.62 12.67 -9.72
N THR A 82 -7.85 12.35 -10.75
CA THR A 82 -8.34 11.76 -12.00
C THR A 82 -7.57 10.53 -12.39
N LEU A 83 -8.31 9.45 -12.65
CA LEU A 83 -7.83 8.20 -13.23
C LEU A 83 -8.13 8.18 -14.73
N THR A 84 -7.22 7.68 -15.56
CA THR A 84 -7.43 7.51 -17.00
C THR A 84 -7.72 6.04 -17.31
N GLN A 85 -8.82 5.76 -18.03
CA GLN A 85 -9.20 4.44 -18.53
C GLN A 85 -9.46 4.51 -20.03
N GLY A 86 -8.59 3.98 -20.87
CA GLY A 86 -8.81 3.93 -22.33
C GLY A 86 -9.18 5.28 -22.94
N GLY A 87 -8.56 6.39 -22.50
CA GLY A 87 -8.88 7.76 -22.95
C GLY A 87 -10.00 8.46 -22.14
N ARG A 88 -10.83 7.74 -21.37
CA ARG A 88 -11.82 8.33 -20.46
C ARG A 88 -11.13 8.80 -19.18
N GLN A 89 -11.62 9.89 -18.63
CA GLN A 89 -11.20 10.39 -17.32
C GLN A 89 -12.28 10.10 -16.28
N LEU A 90 -11.90 9.46 -15.19
CA LEU A 90 -12.75 9.14 -14.06
C LEU A 90 -12.24 9.89 -12.84
N SER A 91 -13.06 10.83 -12.36
CA SER A 91 -12.72 11.66 -11.19
C SER A 91 -13.14 10.99 -9.90
N PHE A 92 -12.33 11.16 -8.86
CA PHE A 92 -12.64 10.74 -7.50
C PHE A 92 -12.13 11.77 -6.49
N SER A 93 -12.72 11.79 -5.30
CA SER A 93 -12.33 12.74 -4.24
C SER A 93 -11.25 12.15 -3.35
N VAL A 94 -10.26 12.97 -3.00
CA VAL A 94 -9.23 12.67 -1.99
C VAL A 94 -9.47 13.56 -0.78
N GLY A 95 -9.70 12.95 0.37
CA GLY A 95 -9.87 13.63 1.65
C GLY A 95 -8.55 14.12 2.25
N SER A 96 -8.62 14.81 3.36
CA SER A 96 -7.45 15.23 4.14
C SER A 96 -7.14 14.20 5.23
N LYS A 97 -5.85 14.04 5.55
CA LYS A 97 -5.39 13.27 6.71
C LYS A 97 -4.19 13.97 7.33
N LYS A 98 -4.22 14.14 8.64
CA LYS A 98 -3.07 14.65 9.43
C LYS A 98 -2.29 13.47 9.99
N TYR A 99 -0.97 13.53 9.87
CA TYR A 99 -0.07 12.52 10.41
C TYR A 99 0.68 13.08 11.61
N PRO A 100 0.86 12.30 12.70
CA PRO A 100 1.57 12.74 13.88
C PRO A 100 3.07 12.92 13.61
N GLU A 101 3.75 13.62 14.51
CA GLU A 101 5.20 13.80 14.49
C GLU A 101 5.85 12.83 15.48
N GLN A 102 7.03 12.33 15.12
CA GLN A 102 7.90 11.53 15.98
C GLN A 102 9.31 12.11 15.95
N ARG A 103 9.85 12.39 17.11
CA ARG A 103 11.23 12.88 17.29
C ARG A 103 12.07 11.77 17.89
N ILE A 104 13.14 11.38 17.19
CA ILE A 104 14.00 10.25 17.56
C ILE A 104 15.44 10.74 17.64
N THR A 105 16.12 10.38 18.73
CA THR A 105 17.57 10.59 18.84
C THR A 105 18.31 9.32 18.41
N LEU A 106 19.11 9.43 17.36
CA LEU A 106 19.99 8.36 16.89
C LEU A 106 21.41 8.60 17.40
N LYS A 107 21.99 7.57 18.03
CA LYS A 107 23.40 7.60 18.49
C LYS A 107 24.36 7.61 17.30
N ASN A 108 24.08 6.85 16.26
CA ASN A 108 24.89 6.80 15.05
C ASN A 108 24.53 7.97 14.13
N LYS A 109 25.29 9.05 14.23
CA LYS A 109 25.10 10.26 13.42
C LYS A 109 25.26 10.01 11.91
N ARG A 110 26.07 9.02 11.49
CA ARG A 110 26.25 8.63 10.07
C ARG A 110 24.94 8.12 9.44
N GLN A 111 24.06 7.53 10.23
CA GLN A 111 22.72 7.12 9.75
C GLN A 111 21.71 8.27 9.68
N VAL A 112 22.02 9.43 10.25
CA VAL A 112 21.23 10.67 10.12
C VAL A 112 21.79 11.49 8.96
N ASN A 113 23.08 11.76 8.97
CA ASN A 113 23.83 12.51 7.96
C ASN A 113 24.94 11.59 7.40
N PRO A 114 24.67 10.86 6.30
CA PRO A 114 25.64 9.97 5.67
C PRO A 114 26.88 10.74 5.19
N GLU A 115 28.03 10.08 5.26
CA GLU A 115 29.27 10.61 4.70
C GLU A 115 29.23 10.61 3.17
N PRO A 116 30.03 11.43 2.47
CA PRO A 116 30.07 11.45 1.01
C PRO A 116 30.33 10.08 0.37
N ALA A 117 31.12 9.23 1.01
CA ALA A 117 31.37 7.85 0.56
C ALA A 117 30.11 6.96 0.62
N ASP A 118 29.19 7.23 1.54
CA ASP A 118 27.93 6.48 1.66
C ASP A 118 26.93 6.91 0.60
N LEU A 119 26.96 8.18 0.15
CA LEU A 119 25.95 8.72 -0.77
C LEU A 119 25.90 7.95 -2.09
N LYS A 120 27.06 7.62 -2.67
CA LYS A 120 27.13 6.82 -3.91
C LYS A 120 26.46 5.44 -3.73
N ARG A 121 26.71 4.78 -2.57
CA ARG A 121 26.07 3.51 -2.22
C ARG A 121 24.56 3.68 -2.07
N ILE A 122 24.13 4.69 -1.31
CA ILE A 122 22.72 4.99 -1.05
C ILE A 122 21.97 5.27 -2.36
N ASP A 123 22.53 6.04 -3.27
CA ASP A 123 21.91 6.38 -4.55
C ASP A 123 21.71 5.12 -5.43
N ALA A 124 22.75 4.25 -5.51
CA ALA A 124 22.64 3.00 -6.25
C ALA A 124 21.58 2.07 -5.65
N GLU A 125 21.58 1.93 -4.32
CA GLU A 125 20.59 1.12 -3.57
C GLU A 125 19.16 1.66 -3.72
N LEU A 126 18.99 2.98 -3.70
CA LEU A 126 17.71 3.63 -3.92
C LEU A 126 17.19 3.37 -5.34
N ALA A 127 18.05 3.49 -6.35
CA ALA A 127 17.68 3.22 -7.73
C ALA A 127 17.22 1.76 -7.92
N GLU A 128 17.86 0.79 -7.26
CA GLU A 128 17.46 -0.62 -7.29
C GLU A 128 16.09 -0.83 -6.66
N GLN A 129 15.87 -0.29 -5.44
CA GLN A 129 14.60 -0.39 -4.73
C GLN A 129 13.45 0.30 -5.47
N VAL A 130 13.71 1.46 -6.10
CA VAL A 130 12.71 2.16 -6.92
C VAL A 130 12.32 1.30 -8.13
N ARG A 131 13.27 0.61 -8.79
CA ARG A 131 12.93 -0.35 -9.86
C ARG A 131 12.01 -1.47 -9.35
N ALA A 132 12.27 -2.02 -8.16
CA ALA A 132 11.41 -3.04 -7.57
C ALA A 132 10.00 -2.51 -7.31
N TYR A 133 9.84 -1.31 -6.74
CA TYR A 133 8.52 -0.70 -6.54
C TYR A 133 7.76 -0.38 -7.83
N ARG A 134 8.48 -0.16 -8.94
CA ARG A 134 7.90 0.08 -10.28
C ARG A 134 7.59 -1.19 -11.05
N SER A 135 7.91 -2.36 -10.51
CA SER A 135 7.54 -3.63 -11.13
C SER A 135 6.02 -3.71 -11.29
N PHE A 136 5.58 -4.19 -12.43
CA PHE A 136 4.16 -4.39 -12.72
C PHE A 136 4.02 -5.72 -13.49
N SER A 137 3.82 -6.80 -12.76
CA SER A 137 3.57 -8.11 -13.35
C SER A 137 2.10 -8.25 -13.77
N PRO A 138 1.79 -9.07 -14.80
CA PRO A 138 0.41 -9.23 -15.27
C PRO A 138 -0.47 -10.07 -14.33
N ASN A 139 0.12 -10.73 -13.35
CA ASN A 139 -0.60 -11.63 -12.45
C ASN A 139 -1.60 -10.84 -11.60
N VAL A 140 -2.82 -11.37 -11.50
CA VAL A 140 -3.83 -10.81 -10.58
C VAL A 140 -3.48 -11.26 -9.16
N PRO A 141 -3.47 -10.36 -8.16
CA PRO A 141 -3.27 -10.74 -6.78
C PRO A 141 -4.29 -11.77 -6.31
N SER A 142 -3.83 -12.80 -5.61
CA SER A 142 -4.73 -13.85 -5.10
C SER A 142 -5.68 -13.35 -4.00
N ASN A 143 -5.30 -12.30 -3.30
CA ASN A 143 -6.12 -11.63 -2.31
C ASN A 143 -5.63 -10.19 -2.11
N LEU A 144 -6.56 -9.26 -1.93
CA LEU A 144 -6.28 -7.85 -1.60
C LEU A 144 -6.28 -7.58 -0.10
N LEU A 145 -6.86 -8.48 0.71
CA LEU A 145 -6.77 -8.40 2.17
C LEU A 145 -5.62 -9.28 2.64
N PHE A 146 -4.78 -8.70 3.44
CA PHE A 146 -3.52 -9.27 3.89
C PHE A 146 -3.61 -9.86 5.30
N ASP A 147 -2.83 -10.90 5.56
CA ASP A 147 -2.50 -11.30 6.92
C ASP A 147 -1.43 -10.38 7.49
N LYS A 148 -1.38 -10.24 8.81
CA LYS A 148 -0.25 -9.58 9.46
C LYS A 148 1.02 -10.42 9.24
N PRO A 149 2.13 -9.82 8.79
CA PRO A 149 3.38 -10.55 8.59
C PRO A 149 3.98 -11.14 9.86
N VAL A 150 3.67 -10.54 11.00
CA VAL A 150 4.05 -11.01 12.34
C VAL A 150 2.92 -10.76 13.34
N ASN A 151 2.86 -11.56 14.39
CA ASN A 151 1.95 -11.32 15.52
C ASN A 151 2.67 -10.48 16.58
N GLY A 152 2.25 -9.22 16.72
CA GLY A 152 2.83 -8.31 17.69
C GLY A 152 2.15 -6.94 17.67
N PRO A 153 2.41 -6.09 18.67
CA PRO A 153 1.86 -4.76 18.74
C PRO A 153 2.50 -3.84 17.69
N LEU A 154 1.69 -2.94 17.13
CA LEU A 154 2.18 -1.85 16.29
C LEU A 154 2.95 -0.85 17.16
N SER A 155 4.23 -0.62 16.84
CA SER A 155 5.09 0.35 17.52
C SER A 155 5.22 1.67 16.76
N SER A 156 5.02 1.66 15.43
CA SER A 156 4.97 2.90 14.64
C SER A 156 4.03 2.71 13.45
N ARG A 157 3.25 3.75 13.18
CA ARG A 157 2.27 3.76 12.08
C ARG A 157 2.85 4.40 10.81
N PHE A 158 2.20 4.11 9.70
CA PHE A 158 2.47 4.75 8.42
C PHE A 158 2.19 6.26 8.48
N GLY A 159 2.96 7.04 7.72
CA GLY A 159 2.78 8.48 7.53
C GLY A 159 3.34 9.35 8.67
N VAL A 160 3.80 8.78 9.77
CA VAL A 160 4.40 9.54 10.88
C VAL A 160 5.57 10.38 10.36
N ARG A 161 5.50 11.71 10.55
CA ARG A 161 6.57 12.64 10.21
C ARG A 161 7.75 12.42 11.17
N ARG A 162 8.92 12.11 10.63
CA ARG A 162 10.09 11.74 11.44
C ARG A 162 11.11 12.86 11.48
N PHE A 163 11.54 13.18 12.72
CA PHE A 163 12.65 14.09 12.97
C PHE A 163 13.75 13.30 13.68
N PHE A 164 14.89 13.12 13.00
CA PHE A 164 16.07 12.47 13.59
C PHE A 164 17.08 13.52 14.03
N ASN A 165 17.41 13.54 15.31
CA ASN A 165 18.31 14.52 15.91
C ASN A 165 17.90 15.99 15.62
N GLY A 166 16.57 16.24 15.53
CA GLY A 166 16.01 17.55 15.21
C GLY A 166 15.80 17.85 13.73
N GLU A 167 16.36 17.03 12.83
CA GLU A 167 16.25 17.21 11.37
C GLU A 167 15.08 16.43 10.78
N GLU A 168 14.23 17.09 9.99
CA GLU A 168 13.13 16.43 9.30
C GLU A 168 13.66 15.45 8.25
N ARG A 169 13.07 14.27 8.20
CA ARG A 169 13.37 13.18 7.27
C ARG A 169 12.09 12.71 6.59
N ASN A 170 12.24 11.84 5.59
CA ASN A 170 11.09 11.25 4.93
C ASN A 170 10.15 10.62 5.96
N PRO A 171 8.83 10.81 5.81
CA PRO A 171 7.84 10.19 6.68
C PRO A 171 7.98 8.68 6.71
N HIS A 172 7.48 8.07 7.77
CA HIS A 172 7.43 6.61 7.89
C HIS A 172 6.58 5.99 6.78
N ALA A 173 7.18 5.20 5.91
CA ALA A 173 6.51 4.68 4.72
C ALA A 173 5.88 3.28 4.91
N GLY A 174 5.76 2.81 6.16
CA GLY A 174 5.25 1.47 6.47
C GLY A 174 4.66 1.35 7.86
N LEU A 175 4.55 0.11 8.34
CA LEU A 175 4.21 -0.23 9.72
C LEU A 175 5.41 -0.87 10.41
N ASP A 176 5.64 -0.49 11.67
CA ASP A 176 6.61 -1.17 12.53
C ASP A 176 5.87 -1.99 13.59
N PHE A 177 6.27 -3.26 13.75
CA PHE A 177 5.78 -4.17 14.79
C PHE A 177 6.90 -4.47 15.78
N ALA A 178 6.65 -4.20 17.06
CA ALA A 178 7.59 -4.51 18.13
C ALA A 178 7.52 -6.02 18.45
N VAL A 179 8.48 -6.77 17.92
CA VAL A 179 8.61 -8.21 18.12
C VAL A 179 10.09 -8.59 18.29
N PRO A 180 10.41 -9.66 19.06
CA PRO A 180 11.79 -10.08 19.31
C PRO A 180 12.56 -10.42 18.03
N ALA A 181 13.88 -10.22 18.07
CA ALA A 181 14.78 -10.72 17.03
C ALA A 181 14.59 -12.23 16.82
N GLY A 182 14.71 -12.69 15.58
CA GLY A 182 14.50 -14.10 15.21
C GLY A 182 13.04 -14.50 14.99
N THR A 183 12.05 -13.65 15.33
CA THR A 183 10.63 -13.90 15.03
C THR A 183 10.45 -14.14 13.52
N PRO A 184 9.75 -15.22 13.09
CA PRO A 184 9.49 -15.47 11.68
C PRO A 184 8.62 -14.38 11.07
N ILE A 185 9.04 -13.84 9.92
CA ILE A 185 8.27 -12.90 9.09
C ILE A 185 7.60 -13.72 7.99
N LYS A 186 6.27 -13.58 7.84
CA LYS A 186 5.48 -14.33 6.86
C LYS A 186 4.99 -13.40 5.75
N THR A 187 4.98 -13.90 4.49
CA THR A 187 4.32 -13.15 3.42
C THR A 187 2.82 -13.06 3.67
N PRO A 188 2.20 -11.87 3.50
CA PRO A 188 0.80 -11.64 3.85
C PRO A 188 -0.19 -12.31 2.87
N THR A 189 0.24 -12.61 1.66
CA THR A 189 -0.49 -13.31 0.61
C THR A 189 0.49 -13.99 -0.34
N ASN A 190 0.00 -14.69 -1.39
CA ASN A 190 0.86 -15.26 -2.41
C ASN A 190 1.68 -14.16 -3.11
N GLY A 191 2.85 -14.52 -3.63
CA GLY A 191 3.69 -13.58 -4.37
C GLY A 191 4.99 -14.19 -4.86
N LYS A 192 5.78 -13.38 -5.55
CA LYS A 192 7.10 -13.73 -6.05
C LYS A 192 8.16 -12.82 -5.44
N VAL A 193 9.23 -13.37 -4.93
CA VAL A 193 10.39 -12.58 -4.48
C VAL A 193 11.05 -11.93 -5.68
N ILE A 194 11.05 -10.59 -5.75
CA ILE A 194 11.58 -9.84 -6.89
C ILE A 194 12.92 -9.18 -6.59
N LEU A 195 13.24 -8.95 -5.31
CA LEU A 195 14.50 -8.32 -4.91
C LEU A 195 14.88 -8.75 -3.50
N ILE A 196 16.16 -9.00 -3.30
CA ILE A 196 16.80 -9.25 -2.00
C ILE A 196 18.06 -8.41 -1.96
N GLY A 197 18.31 -7.74 -0.84
CA GLY A 197 19.52 -6.95 -0.67
C GLY A 197 19.86 -6.64 0.77
N ASN A 198 21.06 -6.08 0.97
CA ASN A 198 21.48 -5.47 2.23
C ASN A 198 21.78 -4.00 1.97
N TYR A 199 20.93 -3.13 2.46
CA TYR A 199 20.92 -1.69 2.16
C TYR A 199 21.33 -0.85 3.37
N PHE A 200 21.97 0.29 3.09
CA PHE A 200 22.50 1.19 4.13
C PHE A 200 21.44 1.57 5.18
N PHE A 201 20.24 1.96 4.74
CA PHE A 201 19.16 2.32 5.65
C PHE A 201 18.28 1.13 6.04
N ASN A 202 17.95 0.26 5.10
CA ASN A 202 16.95 -0.80 5.32
C ASN A 202 17.58 -2.10 5.87
N GLY A 203 18.92 -2.24 5.82
CA GLY A 203 19.58 -3.50 6.18
C GLY A 203 19.13 -4.65 5.28
N ASN A 204 19.07 -5.85 5.82
CA ASN A 204 18.58 -7.02 5.07
C ASN A 204 17.11 -6.85 4.71
N THR A 205 16.81 -6.92 3.43
CA THR A 205 15.53 -6.51 2.83
C THR A 205 15.06 -7.53 1.79
N VAL A 206 13.75 -7.78 1.76
CA VAL A 206 13.06 -8.62 0.77
C VAL A 206 11.88 -7.86 0.19
N PHE A 207 11.76 -7.88 -1.15
CA PHE A 207 10.60 -7.39 -1.88
C PHE A 207 9.82 -8.56 -2.45
N VAL A 208 8.51 -8.53 -2.28
CA VAL A 208 7.58 -9.54 -2.80
C VAL A 208 6.54 -8.86 -3.69
N ASP A 209 6.48 -9.26 -4.95
CA ASP A 209 5.45 -8.84 -5.91
C ASP A 209 4.24 -9.77 -5.79
N HIS A 210 3.09 -9.21 -5.46
CA HIS A 210 1.81 -9.91 -5.34
C HIS A 210 0.98 -9.84 -6.63
N GLY A 211 1.45 -9.08 -7.64
CA GLY A 211 0.81 -8.88 -8.93
C GLY A 211 0.39 -7.43 -9.17
N GLN A 212 0.44 -6.99 -10.41
CA GLN A 212 -0.02 -5.69 -10.90
C GLN A 212 0.49 -4.48 -10.06
N GLY A 213 1.77 -4.50 -9.67
CA GLY A 213 2.38 -3.42 -8.89
C GLY A 213 1.98 -3.39 -7.42
N PHE A 214 1.33 -4.45 -6.92
CA PHE A 214 1.03 -4.63 -5.51
C PHE A 214 2.22 -5.32 -4.83
N ILE A 215 3.02 -4.57 -4.08
CA ILE A 215 4.34 -4.99 -3.62
C ILE A 215 4.47 -4.81 -2.12
N SER A 216 4.93 -5.85 -1.42
CA SER A 216 5.40 -5.78 -0.04
C SER A 216 6.91 -5.66 0.03
N MET A 217 7.43 -4.88 0.99
CA MET A 217 8.84 -4.84 1.35
C MET A 217 8.99 -5.04 2.86
N PHE A 218 9.86 -5.97 3.24
CA PHE A 218 10.23 -6.28 4.62
C PHE A 218 11.69 -5.93 4.82
N CYS A 219 12.05 -5.25 5.91
CA CYS A 219 13.44 -4.86 6.14
C CYS A 219 13.88 -4.99 7.60
N HIS A 220 15.12 -4.56 7.89
CA HIS A 220 15.80 -4.71 9.17
C HIS A 220 16.00 -6.17 9.61
N MET A 221 15.92 -7.13 8.68
CA MET A 221 15.92 -8.55 8.97
C MET A 221 17.29 -9.02 9.52
N SER A 222 17.27 -9.97 10.46
CA SER A 222 18.50 -10.66 10.91
C SER A 222 18.92 -11.77 9.94
N LYS A 223 17.94 -12.39 9.25
CA LYS A 223 18.14 -13.46 8.29
C LYS A 223 17.07 -13.42 7.19
N ILE A 224 17.50 -13.70 5.96
CA ILE A 224 16.62 -13.91 4.81
C ILE A 224 16.55 -15.42 4.56
N ASP A 225 15.34 -15.99 4.49
CA ASP A 225 15.11 -17.43 4.33
C ASP A 225 14.60 -17.79 2.91
N VAL A 226 14.62 -16.85 1.97
CA VAL A 226 14.11 -16.99 0.59
C VAL A 226 15.15 -16.59 -0.45
N LYS A 227 14.90 -16.89 -1.72
CA LYS A 227 15.75 -16.54 -2.87
C LYS A 227 15.00 -15.65 -3.86
N ALA A 228 15.72 -14.79 -4.58
CA ALA A 228 15.15 -14.03 -5.69
C ALA A 228 14.53 -14.98 -6.74
N GLY A 229 13.36 -14.61 -7.25
CA GLY A 229 12.57 -15.44 -8.17
C GLY A 229 11.69 -16.50 -7.51
N GLN A 230 11.83 -16.76 -6.20
CA GLN A 230 11.04 -17.77 -5.49
C GLN A 230 9.57 -17.37 -5.43
N GLN A 231 8.68 -18.33 -5.76
CA GLN A 231 7.24 -18.23 -5.55
C GLN A 231 6.92 -18.54 -4.09
N LEU A 232 6.04 -17.74 -3.50
CA LEU A 232 5.63 -17.84 -2.11
C LEU A 232 4.12 -18.03 -2.01
N SER A 233 3.70 -19.01 -1.24
CA SER A 233 2.31 -19.13 -0.82
C SER A 233 2.06 -18.27 0.42
N ARG A 234 0.84 -17.77 0.60
CA ARG A 234 0.38 -17.03 1.79
C ARG A 234 0.85 -17.72 3.08
N GLY A 235 1.44 -16.94 3.97
CA GLY A 235 1.97 -17.44 5.25
C GLY A 235 3.37 -18.08 5.17
N ALA A 236 3.98 -18.21 3.98
CA ALA A 236 5.35 -18.68 3.85
C ALA A 236 6.33 -17.74 4.57
N VAL A 237 7.33 -18.30 5.22
CA VAL A 237 8.37 -17.51 5.94
C VAL A 237 9.32 -16.90 4.92
N VAL A 238 9.49 -15.58 4.98
CA VAL A 238 10.44 -14.83 4.13
C VAL A 238 11.78 -14.57 4.82
N GLY A 239 11.80 -14.63 6.16
CA GLY A 239 13.00 -14.41 6.94
C GLY A 239 12.69 -14.16 8.42
N ARG A 240 13.62 -13.51 9.12
CA ARG A 240 13.59 -13.33 10.58
C ARG A 240 13.77 -11.87 10.95
N VAL A 241 13.00 -11.41 11.95
CA VAL A 241 13.12 -10.07 12.54
C VAL A 241 14.54 -9.82 13.04
N GLY A 242 15.03 -8.62 12.85
CA GLY A 242 16.34 -8.17 13.30
C GLY A 242 16.36 -6.67 13.59
N ALA A 243 17.55 -6.10 13.51
CA ALA A 243 17.82 -4.67 13.70
C ALA A 243 18.95 -4.20 12.76
N THR A 244 19.05 -4.79 11.56
CA THR A 244 20.04 -4.38 10.56
C THR A 244 19.68 -3.05 9.91
N GLY A 245 20.66 -2.32 9.38
CA GLY A 245 20.45 -0.99 8.81
C GLY A 245 20.18 0.08 9.88
N ARG A 246 19.29 1.06 9.57
CA ARG A 246 18.95 2.16 10.47
C ARG A 246 17.77 1.78 11.37
N ALA A 247 18.05 1.00 12.40
CA ALA A 247 17.08 0.57 13.40
C ALA A 247 17.57 0.91 14.82
N THR A 248 16.66 1.28 15.72
CA THR A 248 16.97 1.57 17.13
C THR A 248 16.94 0.32 18.00
N GLY A 249 16.37 -0.76 17.50
CA GLY A 249 16.25 -2.06 18.16
C GLY A 249 15.49 -3.05 17.28
N PRO A 250 15.34 -4.32 17.73
CA PRO A 250 14.63 -5.33 16.95
C PRO A 250 13.17 -4.94 16.73
N HIS A 251 12.77 -4.94 15.47
CA HIS A 251 11.38 -4.76 15.03
C HIS A 251 11.22 -5.26 13.59
N MET A 252 9.99 -5.52 13.18
CA MET A 252 9.66 -5.78 11.78
C MET A 252 9.10 -4.52 11.15
N HIS A 253 9.75 -4.02 10.11
CA HIS A 253 9.25 -2.94 9.27
C HIS A 253 8.66 -3.51 7.98
N TRP A 254 7.45 -3.08 7.64
CA TRP A 254 6.70 -3.54 6.48
C TRP A 254 6.11 -2.39 5.68
N ASN A 255 6.50 -2.27 4.40
CA ASN A 255 5.89 -1.37 3.43
C ASN A 255 4.93 -2.13 2.50
N VAL A 256 3.90 -1.43 2.06
CA VAL A 256 3.05 -1.82 0.92
C VAL A 256 3.08 -0.72 -0.12
N SER A 257 3.16 -1.10 -1.39
CA SER A 257 3.12 -0.19 -2.53
C SER A 257 2.06 -0.62 -3.53
N LEU A 258 1.38 0.36 -4.11
CA LEU A 258 0.52 0.24 -5.29
C LEU A 258 0.95 1.30 -6.30
N ASN A 259 1.01 0.98 -7.59
CA ASN A 259 1.40 1.91 -8.66
C ASN A 259 2.59 2.84 -8.30
N ASP A 260 3.65 2.28 -7.68
CA ASP A 260 4.84 3.00 -7.19
C ASP A 260 4.56 4.02 -6.06
N ALA A 261 3.36 4.02 -5.46
CA ALA A 261 3.05 4.81 -4.28
C ALA A 261 3.09 3.92 -3.02
N ARG A 262 3.88 4.32 -1.99
CA ARG A 262 3.80 3.68 -0.67
C ARG A 262 2.50 4.09 -0.02
N VAL A 263 1.71 3.10 0.38
CA VAL A 263 0.38 3.26 0.97
C VAL A 263 0.33 2.64 2.37
N ASP A 264 -0.61 3.08 3.19
CA ASP A 264 -0.75 2.58 4.57
C ASP A 264 -1.10 1.08 4.59
N PRO A 265 -0.19 0.20 5.03
CA PRO A 265 -0.45 -1.24 5.08
C PRO A 265 -1.61 -1.60 6.00
N ALA A 266 -1.96 -0.73 6.96
CA ALA A 266 -3.09 -0.94 7.88
C ALA A 266 -4.44 -1.07 7.15
N ILE A 267 -4.57 -0.51 5.94
CA ILE A 267 -5.76 -0.65 5.09
C ILE A 267 -6.01 -2.11 4.76
N PHE A 268 -4.97 -2.85 4.41
CA PHE A 268 -5.08 -4.23 3.93
C PHE A 268 -5.24 -5.27 5.04
N ILE A 269 -4.96 -4.91 6.29
CA ILE A 269 -5.14 -5.77 7.47
C ILE A 269 -6.31 -5.31 8.36
N GLY A 270 -7.17 -4.40 7.88
CA GLY A 270 -8.33 -3.90 8.63
C GLY A 270 -7.98 -3.09 9.88
N ALA A 271 -6.79 -2.47 9.95
CA ALA A 271 -6.30 -1.70 11.10
C ALA A 271 -6.09 -0.20 10.81
N PHE A 272 -6.63 0.28 9.68
CA PHE A 272 -6.55 1.70 9.28
C PHE A 272 -7.24 2.60 10.30
N GLN A 273 -6.62 3.73 10.60
CA GLN A 273 -7.20 4.82 11.40
C GLN A 273 -7.38 6.04 10.50
N PRO A 274 -8.61 6.62 10.45
CA PRO A 274 -8.93 7.78 9.63
C PRO A 274 -8.18 9.05 10.06
#